data_5a4fdbc4e17e488466e65480f92a15b0
#
_entry.id   5a4fdbc4e17e488466e65480f92a15b0
#
_cell.length_a   1.000
_cell.length_b   1.000
_cell.length_c   1.000
_cell.angle_alpha   90.00
_cell.angle_beta   90.00
_cell.angle_gamma   90.00
#
_symmetry.space_group_name_H-M   'P 1'
#
loop_
_entity.id
_entity.type
_entity.pdbx_description
1 polymer ?
#
loop_
_entity_poly.entity_id
_entity_poly.type
_entity_poly.pdbx_seq_one_letter_code
_entity_poly.pdbx_strand_id
1 'polypeptide(L)'
;ATKANTLTPPSQEVMTKLDGGLTLTMFVNLLDDNFNKGMPKNRNWEMRKFEDYIRFKPEMKMEYVYYYDHTDNPRLYAQFSGLSDKEIAQRLCDTYDLDFNMFLSPEDIKKVTDSKGINLEEEGNRFVYLFERENGQKAFLRIYDDNQRDPRESEITAALKTMVVKSPQVAFITGHGERDIYKGGERDYSAFAKNLTFRYSLINQGFGVSVLDLKEDSMATDI
;
A
#
# COMPACT_ATOMS: atom_id res chain seq x y z
N ALA A 1 14.62 12.52 30.52
CA ALA A 1 14.67 12.20 29.10
C ALA A 1 13.26 12.33 28.53
N THR A 2 13.04 13.27 27.66
CA THR A 2 11.75 13.55 27.02
C THR A 2 11.41 12.40 26.07
N LYS A 3 10.26 11.74 26.28
CA LYS A 3 9.68 10.68 25.45
C LYS A 3 9.17 11.19 24.07
N ALA A 4 9.81 12.21 23.49
CA ALA A 4 9.27 12.94 22.36
C ALA A 4 9.37 12.21 21.00
N ASN A 5 10.07 11.06 20.93
CA ASN A 5 10.29 10.31 19.69
C ASN A 5 10.18 8.80 19.92
N THR A 6 9.10 8.35 20.50
CA THR A 6 8.82 6.92 20.67
C THR A 6 7.40 6.62 20.22
N LEU A 7 7.22 5.44 19.64
CA LEU A 7 5.89 4.93 19.28
C LEU A 7 4.90 5.03 20.45
N THR A 8 3.64 5.26 20.12
CA THR A 8 2.57 5.21 21.11
C THR A 8 2.43 3.82 21.75
N PRO A 9 1.88 3.68 22.97
CA PRO A 9 1.71 2.37 23.60
C PRO A 9 0.99 1.33 22.74
N PRO A 10 -0.09 1.65 21.99
CA PRO A 10 -0.71 0.69 21.07
C PRO A 10 0.23 0.21 19.98
N SER A 11 1.04 1.10 19.40
CA SER A 11 2.02 0.74 18.38
C SER A 11 3.13 -0.15 18.94
N GLN A 12 3.60 0.15 20.16
CA GLN A 12 4.57 -0.68 20.86
C GLN A 12 4.02 -2.09 21.11
N GLU A 13 2.76 -2.21 21.52
CA GLU A 13 2.10 -3.51 21.73
C GLU A 13 2.05 -4.33 20.42
N VAL A 14 1.72 -3.72 19.30
CA VAL A 14 1.74 -4.38 17.99
C VAL A 14 3.14 -4.86 17.64
N MET A 15 4.15 -4.01 17.84
CA MET A 15 5.55 -4.36 17.53
C MET A 15 6.07 -5.52 18.39
N THR A 16 5.65 -5.64 19.63
CA THR A 16 6.04 -6.76 20.49
C THR A 16 5.44 -8.10 20.05
N LYS A 17 4.34 -8.09 19.30
CA LYS A 17 3.69 -9.28 18.74
C LYS A 17 4.27 -9.72 17.39
N LEU A 18 5.10 -8.89 16.78
CA LEU A 18 5.78 -9.17 15.50
C LEU A 18 7.09 -9.91 15.76
N ASP A 19 6.98 -11.19 16.14
CA ASP A 19 8.12 -12.09 16.26
C ASP A 19 8.66 -12.50 14.88
N GLY A 20 9.93 -12.90 14.82
CA GLY A 20 10.63 -13.29 13.58
C GLY A 20 10.99 -12.10 12.68
N GLY A 21 11.44 -12.38 11.47
CA GLY A 21 11.86 -11.37 10.51
C GLY A 21 10.68 -10.58 9.95
N LEU A 22 10.92 -9.29 9.76
CA LEU A 22 10.00 -8.36 9.13
C LEU A 22 10.73 -7.64 7.99
N THR A 23 10.16 -7.66 6.79
CA THR A 23 10.68 -6.93 5.64
C THR A 23 9.67 -5.89 5.19
N LEU A 24 10.14 -4.68 4.93
CA LEU A 24 9.39 -3.60 4.30
C LEU A 24 9.93 -3.42 2.89
N THR A 25 9.13 -3.74 1.88
CA THR A 25 9.46 -3.53 0.47
C THR A 25 8.72 -2.31 -0.06
N MET A 26 9.44 -1.39 -0.69
CA MET A 26 8.84 -0.31 -1.47
C MET A 26 8.75 -0.73 -2.93
N PHE A 27 7.55 -0.81 -3.47
CA PHE A 27 7.29 -1.00 -4.89
C PHE A 27 7.18 0.37 -5.55
N VAL A 28 8.12 0.68 -6.42
CA VAL A 28 8.29 2.02 -7.01
C VAL A 28 8.06 1.92 -8.51
N ASN A 29 6.86 2.31 -8.93
CA ASN A 29 6.54 2.42 -10.36
C ASN A 29 7.01 3.78 -10.89
N LEU A 30 7.90 3.77 -11.88
CA LEU A 30 8.42 4.99 -12.51
C LEU A 30 7.32 5.85 -13.16
N LEU A 31 6.22 5.23 -13.59
CA LEU A 31 5.09 5.92 -14.22
C LEU A 31 4.08 6.51 -13.22
N ASP A 32 4.20 6.18 -11.93
CA ASP A 32 3.38 6.77 -10.87
C ASP A 32 3.87 8.17 -10.50
N ASP A 33 2.96 9.08 -10.17
CA ASP A 33 3.28 10.47 -9.81
C ASP A 33 4.09 10.58 -8.50
N ASN A 34 4.11 9.52 -7.69
CA ASN A 34 4.87 9.44 -6.44
C ASN A 34 6.22 8.70 -6.56
N PHE A 35 6.67 8.35 -7.78
CA PHE A 35 7.92 7.58 -7.98
C PHE A 35 9.14 8.21 -7.28
N ASN A 36 9.19 9.53 -7.20
CA ASN A 36 10.29 10.26 -6.57
C ASN A 36 10.52 9.87 -5.11
N LYS A 37 9.48 9.44 -4.38
CA LYS A 37 9.60 9.00 -2.98
C LYS A 37 10.57 7.84 -2.81
N GLY A 38 10.54 6.89 -3.76
CA GLY A 38 11.38 5.69 -3.71
C GLY A 38 12.75 5.83 -4.37
N MET A 39 13.06 6.95 -5.00
CA MET A 39 14.33 7.12 -5.70
C MET A 39 15.53 7.07 -4.74
N PRO A 40 16.70 6.57 -5.18
CA PRO A 40 17.87 6.39 -4.32
C PRO A 40 18.23 7.64 -3.51
N LYS A 41 18.13 8.82 -4.10
CA LYS A 41 18.39 10.11 -3.44
C LYS A 41 17.45 10.43 -2.26
N ASN A 42 16.26 9.83 -2.24
CA ASN A 42 15.23 10.08 -1.24
C ASN A 42 15.12 8.96 -0.18
N ARG A 43 15.90 7.88 -0.29
CA ARG A 43 15.83 6.71 0.61
C ARG A 43 15.97 7.10 2.08
N ASN A 44 16.89 7.98 2.41
CA ASN A 44 17.09 8.42 3.80
C ASN A 44 15.86 9.16 4.36
N TRP A 45 15.17 9.92 3.51
CA TRP A 45 13.94 10.59 3.90
C TRP A 45 12.80 9.60 4.14
N GLU A 46 12.64 8.64 3.27
CA GLU A 46 11.64 7.57 3.43
C GLU A 46 11.91 6.71 4.66
N MET A 47 13.17 6.35 4.92
CA MET A 47 13.56 5.58 6.10
C MET A 47 13.19 6.29 7.42
N ARG A 48 13.26 7.61 7.47
CA ARG A 48 12.91 8.37 8.69
C ARG A 48 11.48 8.15 9.15
N LYS A 49 10.55 7.87 8.24
CA LYS A 49 9.15 7.58 8.57
C LYS A 49 8.99 6.30 9.39
N PHE A 50 9.92 5.37 9.22
CA PHE A 50 9.93 4.07 9.89
C PHE A 50 10.97 3.98 11.01
N GLU A 51 11.70 5.06 11.29
CA GLU A 51 12.82 5.06 12.23
C GLU A 51 12.42 4.57 13.62
N ASP A 52 11.28 5.00 14.13
CA ASP A 52 10.80 4.58 15.45
C ASP A 52 10.44 3.08 15.48
N TYR A 53 9.90 2.55 14.37
CA TYR A 53 9.63 1.12 14.21
C TYR A 53 10.93 0.31 14.10
N ILE A 54 11.91 0.80 13.36
CA ILE A 54 13.24 0.18 13.23
C ILE A 54 13.95 0.15 14.57
N ARG A 55 13.79 1.17 15.41
CA ARG A 55 14.36 1.17 16.78
C ARG A 55 13.76 0.07 17.66
N PHE A 56 12.47 -0.25 17.49
CA PHE A 56 11.81 -1.36 18.19
C PHE A 56 12.21 -2.73 17.63
N LYS A 57 12.47 -2.81 16.33
CA LYS A 57 12.79 -4.03 15.60
C LYS A 57 13.99 -3.80 14.66
N PRO A 58 15.21 -3.76 15.23
CA PRO A 58 16.43 -3.42 14.47
C PRO A 58 16.74 -4.38 13.32
N GLU A 59 16.23 -5.61 13.39
CA GLU A 59 16.35 -6.62 12.33
C GLU A 59 15.40 -6.41 11.17
N MET A 60 14.50 -5.41 11.21
CA MET A 60 13.62 -5.07 10.09
C MET A 60 14.44 -4.70 8.86
N LYS A 61 14.18 -5.38 7.75
CA LYS A 61 14.83 -5.12 6.47
C LYS A 61 14.00 -4.15 5.65
N MET A 62 14.69 -3.28 4.90
CA MET A 62 14.06 -2.40 3.91
C MET A 62 14.58 -2.74 2.53
N GLU A 63 13.67 -3.01 1.61
CA GLU A 63 13.96 -3.38 0.23
C GLU A 63 13.24 -2.44 -0.74
N TYR A 64 13.78 -2.32 -1.95
CA TYR A 64 13.21 -1.49 -3.02
C TYR A 64 13.09 -2.34 -4.28
N VAL A 65 11.92 -2.31 -4.90
CA VAL A 65 11.66 -2.93 -6.19
C VAL A 65 11.23 -1.82 -7.15
N TYR A 66 12.08 -1.54 -8.13
CA TYR A 66 11.83 -0.54 -9.15
C TYR A 66 11.29 -1.21 -10.41
N TYR A 67 10.23 -0.64 -10.98
CA TYR A 67 9.61 -1.16 -12.19
C TYR A 67 8.92 -0.03 -12.97
N TYR A 68 8.47 -0.33 -14.16
CA TYR A 68 7.53 0.51 -14.90
C TYR A 68 6.36 -0.35 -15.38
N ASP A 69 5.16 0.13 -15.19
CA ASP A 69 3.94 -0.49 -15.69
C ASP A 69 2.82 0.55 -15.72
N HIS A 70 1.77 0.27 -16.49
CA HIS A 70 0.65 1.18 -16.64
C HIS A 70 0.01 1.49 -15.27
N THR A 71 -0.29 2.78 -15.03
CA THR A 71 -0.94 3.25 -13.81
C THR A 71 -1.85 4.44 -14.12
N ASP A 72 -2.74 4.79 -13.21
CA ASP A 72 -3.62 5.95 -13.36
C ASP A 72 -2.84 7.26 -13.15
N ASN A 73 -2.23 7.76 -14.23
CA ASN A 73 -1.51 9.03 -14.26
C ASN A 73 -1.84 9.83 -15.53
N PRO A 74 -3.06 10.38 -15.64
CA PRO A 74 -3.52 11.07 -16.85
C PRO A 74 -2.62 12.21 -17.31
N ARG A 75 -1.99 12.91 -16.35
CA ARG A 75 -1.07 14.02 -16.64
C ARG A 75 0.17 13.52 -17.39
N LEU A 76 0.75 12.42 -16.96
CA LEU A 76 1.90 11.80 -17.61
C LEU A 76 1.57 11.38 -19.03
N TYR A 77 0.46 10.66 -19.21
CA TYR A 77 0.04 10.17 -20.53
C TYR A 77 -0.38 11.29 -21.50
N ALA A 78 -0.92 12.38 -20.98
CA ALA A 78 -1.19 13.57 -21.80
C ALA A 78 0.12 14.24 -22.26
N GLN A 79 1.14 14.29 -21.38
CA GLN A 79 2.45 14.86 -21.70
C GLN A 79 3.20 14.03 -22.74
N PHE A 80 3.08 12.71 -22.69
CA PHE A 80 3.77 11.77 -23.57
C PHE A 80 2.81 11.05 -24.52
N SER A 81 1.83 11.79 -25.05
CA SER A 81 0.81 11.22 -25.95
C SER A 81 1.43 10.46 -27.13
N GLY A 82 0.92 9.25 -27.37
CA GLY A 82 1.36 8.38 -28.48
C GLY A 82 2.60 7.53 -28.18
N LEU A 83 3.23 7.67 -27.02
CA LEU A 83 4.32 6.80 -26.59
C LEU A 83 3.80 5.60 -25.79
N SER A 84 4.48 4.46 -25.92
CA SER A 84 4.28 3.28 -25.07
C SER A 84 4.83 3.53 -23.65
N ASP A 85 4.36 2.75 -22.67
CA ASP A 85 4.86 2.82 -21.29
C ASP A 85 6.38 2.67 -21.20
N LYS A 86 6.96 1.79 -22.02
CA LYS A 86 8.41 1.62 -22.11
C LYS A 86 9.12 2.87 -22.62
N GLU A 87 8.61 3.50 -23.67
CA GLU A 87 9.19 4.73 -24.23
C GLU A 87 9.05 5.89 -23.25
N ILE A 88 7.92 5.98 -22.53
CA ILE A 88 7.73 6.95 -21.44
C ILE A 88 8.76 6.72 -20.33
N ALA A 89 8.92 5.48 -19.89
CA ALA A 89 9.90 5.13 -18.85
C ALA A 89 11.32 5.50 -19.26
N GLN A 90 11.72 5.23 -20.51
CA GLN A 90 13.03 5.63 -21.04
C GLN A 90 13.21 7.16 -21.02
N ARG A 91 12.20 7.92 -21.47
CA ARG A 91 12.21 9.38 -21.44
C ARG A 91 12.34 9.96 -20.04
N LEU A 92 11.65 9.34 -19.07
CA LEU A 92 11.76 9.73 -17.66
C LEU A 92 13.16 9.43 -17.12
N CYS A 93 13.74 8.29 -17.46
CA CYS A 93 15.12 7.98 -17.07
C CYS A 93 16.11 9.01 -17.62
N ASP A 94 16.00 9.39 -18.90
CA ASP A 94 16.82 10.43 -19.51
C ASP A 94 16.63 11.78 -18.80
N THR A 95 15.40 12.12 -18.45
CA THR A 95 15.07 13.40 -17.80
C THR A 95 15.62 13.52 -16.38
N TYR A 96 15.58 12.41 -15.64
CA TYR A 96 15.95 12.39 -14.21
C TYR A 96 17.34 11.79 -13.96
N ASP A 97 18.11 11.52 -15.00
CA ASP A 97 19.46 10.90 -14.91
C ASP A 97 19.42 9.57 -14.13
N LEU A 98 18.50 8.67 -14.55
CA LEU A 98 18.31 7.36 -13.96
C LEU A 98 18.77 6.26 -14.94
N ASP A 99 19.33 5.19 -14.41
CA ASP A 99 19.62 4.00 -15.21
C ASP A 99 18.35 3.21 -15.49
N PHE A 100 17.93 3.13 -16.76
CA PHE A 100 16.73 2.38 -17.17
C PHE A 100 16.80 0.90 -16.77
N ASN A 101 18.01 0.30 -16.70
CA ASN A 101 18.18 -1.10 -16.34
C ASN A 101 17.82 -1.40 -14.88
N MET A 102 17.69 -0.40 -14.01
CA MET A 102 17.22 -0.64 -12.65
C MET A 102 15.71 -0.88 -12.56
N PHE A 103 14.96 -0.63 -13.63
CA PHE A 103 13.51 -0.78 -13.65
C PHE A 103 13.11 -2.09 -14.35
N LEU A 104 12.41 -2.94 -13.61
CA LEU A 104 11.85 -4.18 -14.14
C LEU A 104 10.76 -3.86 -15.18
N SER A 105 10.68 -4.68 -16.22
CA SER A 105 9.58 -4.64 -17.18
C SER A 105 8.27 -5.12 -16.56
N PRO A 106 7.10 -4.87 -17.19
CA PRO A 106 5.82 -5.43 -16.73
C PRO A 106 5.83 -6.95 -16.55
N GLU A 107 6.53 -7.67 -17.44
CA GLU A 107 6.66 -9.12 -17.35
C GLU A 107 7.54 -9.55 -16.18
N ASP A 108 8.61 -8.82 -15.89
CA ASP A 108 9.53 -9.17 -14.80
C ASP A 108 8.99 -8.79 -13.44
N ILE A 109 8.32 -7.64 -13.29
CA ILE A 109 7.63 -7.31 -12.04
C ILE A 109 6.52 -8.32 -11.73
N LYS A 110 5.81 -8.80 -12.75
CA LYS A 110 4.80 -9.85 -12.58
C LYS A 110 5.41 -11.13 -11.99
N LYS A 111 6.57 -11.56 -12.44
CA LYS A 111 7.28 -12.73 -11.85
C LYS A 111 7.60 -12.52 -10.37
N VAL A 112 8.03 -11.30 -10.01
CA VAL A 112 8.32 -10.94 -8.61
C VAL A 112 7.04 -10.99 -7.77
N THR A 113 5.95 -10.39 -8.23
CA THR A 113 4.67 -10.35 -7.50
C THR A 113 4.04 -11.73 -7.39
N ASP A 114 4.08 -12.54 -8.45
CA ASP A 114 3.60 -13.93 -8.43
C ASP A 114 4.38 -14.77 -7.40
N SER A 115 5.71 -14.60 -7.33
CA SER A 115 6.54 -15.30 -6.34
C SER A 115 6.24 -14.89 -4.90
N LYS A 116 5.76 -13.68 -4.70
CA LYS A 116 5.35 -13.15 -3.39
C LYS A 116 3.87 -13.41 -3.08
N GLY A 117 3.07 -13.87 -4.04
CA GLY A 117 1.63 -14.07 -3.89
C GLY A 117 0.88 -12.75 -3.66
N ILE A 118 1.26 -11.69 -4.35
CA ILE A 118 0.62 -10.36 -4.31
C ILE A 118 0.20 -9.90 -5.70
N ASN A 119 -0.69 -8.92 -5.77
CA ASN A 119 -1.15 -8.32 -7.01
C ASN A 119 -1.05 -6.79 -6.93
N LEU A 120 -0.11 -6.19 -7.67
CA LEU A 120 0.06 -4.73 -7.72
C LEU A 120 -0.99 -4.05 -8.60
N GLU A 121 -1.62 -4.76 -9.54
CA GLU A 121 -2.73 -4.21 -10.35
C GLU A 121 -3.93 -3.86 -9.46
N GLU A 122 -4.22 -4.66 -8.43
CA GLU A 122 -5.24 -4.36 -7.43
C GLU A 122 -4.91 -3.11 -6.61
N GLU A 123 -3.63 -2.77 -6.49
CA GLU A 123 -3.14 -1.52 -5.90
C GLU A 123 -3.02 -0.38 -6.95
N GLY A 124 -3.51 -0.58 -8.17
CA GLY A 124 -3.45 0.37 -9.28
C GLY A 124 -2.04 0.61 -9.83
N ASN A 125 -1.11 -0.31 -9.63
CA ASN A 125 0.32 -0.14 -9.94
C ASN A 125 0.90 1.17 -9.39
N ARG A 126 0.39 1.64 -8.25
CA ARG A 126 0.86 2.85 -7.58
C ARG A 126 2.10 2.54 -6.72
N PHE A 127 2.80 3.59 -6.33
CA PHE A 127 3.78 3.50 -5.25
C PHE A 127 3.10 2.94 -3.99
N VAL A 128 3.62 1.84 -3.46
CA VAL A 128 3.04 1.16 -2.29
C VAL A 128 4.14 0.51 -1.46
N TYR A 129 3.91 0.40 -0.15
CA TYR A 129 4.74 -0.36 0.77
C TYR A 129 4.12 -1.72 1.01
N LEU A 130 4.95 -2.75 1.13
CA LEU A 130 4.54 -4.09 1.53
C LEU A 130 5.32 -4.51 2.78
N PHE A 131 4.62 -4.77 3.86
CA PHE A 131 5.18 -5.49 5.01
C PHE A 131 5.04 -7.00 4.79
N GLU A 132 6.11 -7.74 5.02
CA GLU A 132 6.13 -9.21 4.96
C GLU A 132 6.78 -9.77 6.22
N ARG A 133 6.11 -10.72 6.87
CA ARG A 133 6.69 -11.54 7.95
C ARG A 133 7.31 -12.82 7.39
N GLU A 134 8.26 -13.41 8.11
CA GLU A 134 8.85 -14.71 7.75
C GLU A 134 7.82 -15.85 7.64
N ASN A 135 6.72 -15.75 8.38
CA ASN A 135 5.62 -16.72 8.31
C ASN A 135 4.71 -16.55 7.08
N GLY A 136 5.02 -15.62 6.18
CA GLY A 136 4.28 -15.37 4.96
C GLY A 136 3.11 -14.37 5.08
N GLN A 137 2.80 -13.88 6.27
CA GLN A 137 1.79 -12.84 6.44
C GLN A 137 2.25 -11.53 5.82
N LYS A 138 1.34 -10.83 5.14
CA LYS A 138 1.62 -9.60 4.40
C LYS A 138 0.57 -8.53 4.68
N ALA A 139 0.98 -7.27 4.57
CA ALA A 139 0.09 -6.13 4.64
C ALA A 139 0.60 -5.00 3.73
N PHE A 140 -0.27 -4.46 2.89
CA PHE A 140 0.02 -3.24 2.15
C PHE A 140 -0.16 -2.01 3.04
N LEU A 141 0.71 -1.03 2.83
CA LEU A 141 0.61 0.32 3.38
C LEU A 141 0.67 1.30 2.22
N ARG A 142 -0.27 2.24 2.17
CA ARG A 142 -0.49 3.12 1.03
C ARG A 142 -0.12 4.56 1.33
N ILE A 143 -0.02 5.37 0.30
CA ILE A 143 -0.01 6.83 0.36
C ILE A 143 -1.38 7.36 -0.06
N TYR A 144 -1.72 8.59 0.39
CA TYR A 144 -3.08 9.10 0.35
C TYR A 144 -3.19 10.38 -0.46
N ASP A 145 -4.40 10.71 -0.92
CA ASP A 145 -4.69 11.90 -1.72
C ASP A 145 -5.05 13.12 -0.85
N ASP A 146 -4.55 13.16 0.38
CA ASP A 146 -4.68 14.32 1.26
C ASP A 146 -3.39 15.18 1.30
N ASN A 147 -3.45 16.33 1.99
CA ASN A 147 -2.32 17.26 2.08
C ASN A 147 -1.05 16.65 2.69
N GLN A 148 -1.18 15.60 3.51
CA GLN A 148 -0.02 14.95 4.14
C GLN A 148 0.54 13.80 3.32
N ARG A 149 -0.23 13.23 2.40
CA ARG A 149 0.11 12.11 1.52
C ARG A 149 0.69 10.88 2.22
N ASP A 150 1.69 11.06 3.06
CA ASP A 150 2.41 9.98 3.73
C ASP A 150 1.60 9.31 4.85
N PRO A 151 1.78 7.99 5.06
CA PRO A 151 1.18 7.31 6.21
C PRO A 151 1.74 7.86 7.53
N ARG A 152 0.87 7.96 8.52
CA ARG A 152 1.19 8.30 9.90
C ARG A 152 1.38 7.02 10.72
N GLU A 153 1.79 7.17 11.97
CA GLU A 153 1.87 6.06 12.91
C GLU A 153 0.58 5.23 12.98
N SER A 154 -0.59 5.87 12.91
CA SER A 154 -1.88 5.19 12.94
C SER A 154 -2.06 4.21 11.77
N GLU A 155 -1.75 4.62 10.56
CA GLU A 155 -1.89 3.77 9.36
C GLU A 155 -0.80 2.70 9.30
N ILE A 156 0.44 3.04 9.66
CA ILE A 156 1.55 2.08 9.75
C ILE A 156 1.19 0.98 10.75
N THR A 157 0.77 1.37 11.95
CA THR A 157 0.40 0.42 13.00
C THR A 157 -0.83 -0.38 12.64
N ALA A 158 -1.83 0.21 11.98
CA ALA A 158 -3.00 -0.51 11.48
C ALA A 158 -2.60 -1.61 10.49
N ALA A 159 -1.72 -1.32 9.53
CA ALA A 159 -1.21 -2.31 8.58
C ALA A 159 -0.46 -3.45 9.31
N LEU A 160 0.47 -3.12 10.21
CA LEU A 160 1.22 -4.11 10.99
C LEU A 160 0.31 -4.96 11.88
N LYS A 161 -0.71 -4.36 12.48
CA LYS A 161 -1.67 -5.06 13.34
C LYS A 161 -2.44 -6.16 12.60
N THR A 162 -2.76 -5.97 11.32
CA THR A 162 -3.46 -6.98 10.53
C THR A 162 -2.69 -8.30 10.40
N MET A 163 -1.37 -8.26 10.60
CA MET A 163 -0.49 -9.43 10.55
C MET A 163 -0.32 -10.15 11.90
N VAL A 164 -0.84 -9.63 12.99
CA VAL A 164 -0.68 -10.20 14.35
C VAL A 164 -1.99 -10.43 15.07
N VAL A 165 -3.05 -9.76 14.63
CA VAL A 165 -4.40 -9.88 15.18
C VAL A 165 -5.39 -10.03 14.04
N LYS A 166 -6.40 -10.91 14.19
CA LYS A 166 -7.50 -11.02 13.22
C LYS A 166 -8.14 -9.63 13.05
N SER A 167 -8.16 -9.13 11.81
CA SER A 167 -8.77 -7.84 11.51
C SER A 167 -10.27 -7.87 11.81
N PRO A 168 -10.82 -6.82 12.45
CA PRO A 168 -12.25 -6.67 12.56
C PRO A 168 -12.89 -6.67 11.17
N GLN A 169 -14.00 -7.39 11.01
CA GLN A 169 -14.71 -7.50 9.73
C GLN A 169 -15.91 -6.57 9.72
N VAL A 170 -16.10 -5.85 8.60
CA VAL A 170 -17.28 -5.04 8.33
C VAL A 170 -17.97 -5.62 7.12
N ALA A 171 -19.17 -6.18 7.32
CA ALA A 171 -19.99 -6.70 6.24
C ALA A 171 -21.03 -5.66 5.82
N PHE A 172 -21.10 -5.37 4.52
CA PHE A 172 -22.11 -4.51 3.92
C PHE A 172 -23.23 -5.38 3.38
N ILE A 173 -24.44 -5.14 3.87
CA ILE A 173 -25.63 -5.86 3.44
C ILE A 173 -26.03 -5.42 2.03
N THR A 174 -26.40 -6.36 1.19
CA THR A 174 -26.88 -6.14 -0.19
C THR A 174 -28.12 -7.00 -0.48
N GLY A 175 -28.74 -6.76 -1.63
CA GLY A 175 -29.86 -7.56 -2.14
C GLY A 175 -31.21 -6.85 -2.15
N HIS A 176 -31.35 -5.65 -1.57
CA HIS A 176 -32.62 -4.91 -1.48
C HIS A 176 -32.54 -3.43 -1.90
N GLY A 177 -31.52 -3.06 -2.71
CA GLY A 177 -31.32 -1.69 -3.17
C GLY A 177 -30.49 -0.82 -2.22
N GLU A 178 -29.74 -1.47 -1.33
CA GLU A 178 -28.77 -0.81 -0.44
C GLU A 178 -27.62 -0.18 -1.25
N ARG A 179 -26.88 0.67 -0.57
CA ARG A 179 -25.68 1.32 -1.14
C ARG A 179 -24.58 0.30 -1.42
N ASP A 180 -23.94 0.48 -2.55
CA ASP A 180 -22.92 -0.46 -3.06
C ASP A 180 -21.49 -0.03 -2.64
N ILE A 181 -20.69 -0.99 -2.21
CA ILE A 181 -19.27 -0.76 -1.87
C ILE A 181 -18.36 -0.75 -3.10
N TYR A 182 -18.86 -1.11 -4.27
CA TYR A 182 -18.09 -1.14 -5.53
C TYR A 182 -18.39 0.05 -6.44
N LYS A 183 -19.47 0.79 -6.19
CA LYS A 183 -19.83 1.98 -6.95
C LYS A 183 -19.31 3.25 -6.30
N GLY A 184 -18.78 4.16 -7.12
CA GLY A 184 -18.40 5.49 -6.71
C GLY A 184 -19.58 6.45 -6.80
N GLY A 185 -19.72 7.33 -5.82
CA GLY A 185 -20.74 8.39 -5.80
C GLY A 185 -21.10 8.80 -4.38
N GLU A 186 -21.81 9.93 -4.24
CA GLU A 186 -22.20 10.46 -2.92
C GLU A 186 -23.12 9.54 -2.12
N ARG A 187 -23.76 8.58 -2.79
CA ARG A 187 -24.70 7.65 -2.18
C ARG A 187 -24.16 6.24 -1.97
N ASP A 188 -22.93 5.99 -2.37
CA ASP A 188 -22.32 4.68 -2.30
C ASP A 188 -21.17 4.63 -1.27
N TYR A 189 -20.78 3.43 -0.89
CA TYR A 189 -19.80 3.23 0.19
C TYR A 189 -18.39 2.91 -0.31
N SER A 190 -18.11 2.94 -1.63
CA SER A 190 -16.79 2.56 -2.16
C SER A 190 -15.66 3.40 -1.56
N ALA A 191 -15.84 4.72 -1.45
CA ALA A 191 -14.84 5.61 -0.88
C ALA A 191 -14.57 5.29 0.59
N PHE A 192 -15.62 5.07 1.37
CA PHE A 192 -15.51 4.75 2.79
C PHE A 192 -14.94 3.33 3.02
N ALA A 193 -15.36 2.37 2.23
CA ALA A 193 -15.00 0.97 2.43
C ALA A 193 -13.61 0.61 1.87
N LYS A 194 -13.36 0.94 0.61
CA LYS A 194 -12.27 0.34 -0.19
C LYS A 194 -11.37 1.32 -0.93
N ASN A 195 -11.57 2.62 -0.84
CA ASN A 195 -10.74 3.56 -1.58
C ASN A 195 -9.28 3.48 -1.10
N LEU A 196 -8.37 3.12 -2.00
CA LEU A 196 -6.95 2.92 -1.70
C LEU A 196 -6.26 4.21 -1.24
N THR A 197 -6.65 5.35 -1.78
CA THR A 197 -6.02 6.65 -1.53
C THR A 197 -6.74 7.52 -0.49
N PHE A 198 -7.90 7.08 -0.03
CA PHE A 198 -8.59 7.73 1.08
C PHE A 198 -8.08 7.18 2.41
N ARG A 199 -7.34 8.01 3.14
CA ARG A 199 -6.71 7.65 4.44
C ARG A 199 -7.64 6.94 5.38
N TYR A 200 -8.89 7.41 5.49
CA TYR A 200 -9.88 6.95 6.45
C TYR A 200 -10.81 5.85 5.91
N SER A 201 -10.51 5.28 4.74
CA SER A 201 -11.22 4.08 4.30
C SER A 201 -10.99 2.92 5.26
N LEU A 202 -11.96 2.02 5.38
CA LEU A 202 -11.87 0.89 6.30
C LEU A 202 -10.62 0.03 6.07
N ILE A 203 -10.28 -0.23 4.80
CA ILE A 203 -9.09 -1.03 4.48
C ILE A 203 -7.79 -0.35 4.93
N ASN A 204 -7.71 0.98 4.87
CA ASN A 204 -6.54 1.74 5.33
C ASN A 204 -6.48 1.90 6.85
N GLN A 205 -7.58 1.59 7.54
CA GLN A 205 -7.67 1.59 9.00
C GLN A 205 -7.56 0.17 9.60
N GLY A 206 -7.23 -0.84 8.77
CA GLY A 206 -6.98 -2.21 9.22
C GLY A 206 -8.21 -3.08 9.36
N PHE A 207 -9.36 -2.68 8.79
CA PHE A 207 -10.57 -3.50 8.75
C PHE A 207 -10.61 -4.39 7.50
N GLY A 208 -11.13 -5.60 7.65
CA GLY A 208 -11.57 -6.41 6.52
C GLY A 208 -12.96 -5.94 6.07
N VAL A 209 -13.22 -5.98 4.77
CA VAL A 209 -14.48 -5.55 4.18
C VAL A 209 -15.05 -6.66 3.32
N SER A 210 -16.31 -6.98 3.53
CA SER A 210 -17.05 -8.00 2.77
C SER A 210 -18.47 -7.51 2.42
N VAL A 211 -19.11 -8.24 1.53
CA VAL A 211 -20.52 -8.06 1.18
C VAL A 211 -21.29 -9.27 1.67
N LEU A 212 -22.45 -9.05 2.24
CA LEU A 212 -23.37 -10.08 2.70
C LEU A 212 -24.71 -9.92 1.97
N ASP A 213 -25.07 -10.89 1.13
CA ASP A 213 -26.39 -10.98 0.53
C ASP A 213 -27.27 -11.87 1.43
N LEU A 214 -28.26 -11.24 2.10
CA LEU A 214 -29.14 -11.94 3.04
C LEU A 214 -30.09 -12.97 2.36
N LYS A 215 -30.14 -12.98 1.03
CA LYS A 215 -30.93 -13.99 0.30
C LYS A 215 -30.13 -15.27 0.02
N GLU A 216 -28.82 -15.12 -0.15
CA GLU A 216 -27.93 -16.21 -0.57
C GLU A 216 -26.99 -16.65 0.55
N ASP A 217 -26.63 -15.73 1.45
CA ASP A 217 -25.66 -15.97 2.51
C ASP A 217 -26.32 -16.22 3.86
N SER A 218 -25.79 -17.15 4.63
CA SER A 218 -26.10 -17.25 6.05
C SER A 218 -25.16 -16.31 6.84
N MET A 219 -25.68 -15.65 7.88
CA MET A 219 -24.85 -14.88 8.79
C MET A 219 -23.81 -15.79 9.45
N ALA A 220 -22.56 -15.52 9.21
CA ALA A 220 -21.48 -16.16 9.94
C ALA A 220 -21.48 -15.67 11.41
N THR A 221 -21.26 -16.58 12.34
CA THR A 221 -21.31 -16.28 13.79
C THR A 221 -20.12 -15.46 14.29
N ASP A 222 -19.17 -15.15 13.42
CA ASP A 222 -17.89 -14.52 13.73
C ASP A 222 -17.65 -13.19 12.97
N ILE A 223 -18.73 -12.53 12.53
CA ILE A 223 -18.73 -11.16 12.02
C ILE A 223 -18.84 -10.16 13.18
#